data_e5e50ee0f7d7cc3e49e1f7d42370a33f
#
_entry.id   e5e50ee0f7d7cc3e49e1f7d42370a33f
#
_cell.length_a   1.000
_cell.length_b   1.000
_cell.length_c   1.000
_cell.angle_alpha   90.00
_cell.angle_beta   90.00
_cell.angle_gamma   90.00
#
_symmetry.space_group_name_H-M   'P 1'
#
loop_
_entity.id
_entity.type
_entity.pdbx_description
1 polymer ?
#
loop_
_entity_poly.entity_id
_entity_poly.type
_entity_poly.pdbx_seq_one_letter_code
_entity_poly.pdbx_strand_id
1 'polypeptide(L)'
;MKRVLTALAATLPFAANAADALSGAVERQPTNWQAIIMFLIFVVFTLGITYWASKRVRSRNDYYTAGGNITGFQNGLAIAGDYMSAASFLGISALVFTSGYDGLIYSLGFLVGWPIILFLIAERLRNLGRYTFADVASYRLKQGPIRILSACGSLVVVALYLIAQMVGAGKLIELLFGLNYHIAVVLVGVLMMMYVLFGGMLATTWVQIIKAVLLLFGASFMAFMVMKHVGFSFNNLFSEAMAVHPKGVDIMKPGGLVKDPISALSLGLGLMFGTAGLPHILMRFFTVSDAREARKSVFYATGFMGYFYILTFIIGFGAIMLVGANPEYKDAAGHLIGGNNMAAVHLANAVGGNLFLGFISAVAFATILAVVAGLTLAGASAVSHDLYANVFKKGATEREELRVSKITVLILGVIAIILGVLFENQNIAFMVGLAFAIAASCNFPIILLSMYWSKLTTRGAMMGGWLGLITAVVLMILGPTIWVQILGHEKAIFPYEYPALFSISVAFLGIWFFSATDNSAEGARERELFRAQFIRSQTGFGIEQGRAH
;
A
#
# COMPACT_ATOMS: atom_id res chain seq x y z
N MET A 1 -5.04 -28.40 -19.79
CA MET A 1 -5.13 -26.92 -19.78
C MET A 1 -6.51 -26.39 -20.17
N LYS A 2 -7.09 -26.72 -21.32
CA LYS A 2 -8.46 -26.29 -21.69
C LYS A 2 -9.56 -26.74 -20.72
N ARG A 3 -9.48 -27.93 -20.14
CA ARG A 3 -10.50 -28.45 -19.17
C ARG A 3 -10.41 -27.81 -17.78
N VAL A 4 -9.25 -27.27 -17.38
CA VAL A 4 -9.07 -26.54 -16.12
C VAL A 4 -9.59 -25.10 -16.24
N LEU A 5 -9.40 -24.47 -17.39
CA LEU A 5 -9.94 -23.14 -17.70
C LEU A 5 -11.48 -23.17 -17.85
N THR A 6 -12.05 -24.26 -18.38
CA THR A 6 -13.52 -24.39 -18.51
C THR A 6 -14.18 -24.73 -17.17
N ALA A 7 -13.48 -25.44 -16.26
CA ALA A 7 -13.97 -25.68 -14.90
C ALA A 7 -13.92 -24.42 -14.03
N LEU A 8 -12.92 -23.54 -14.21
CA LEU A 8 -12.83 -22.24 -13.54
C LEU A 8 -13.90 -21.23 -14.06
N ALA A 9 -14.30 -21.34 -15.33
CA ALA A 9 -15.33 -20.48 -15.91
C ALA A 9 -16.77 -20.93 -15.59
N ALA A 10 -16.97 -22.17 -15.16
CA ALA A 10 -18.31 -22.74 -14.89
C ALA A 10 -18.75 -22.62 -13.42
N THR A 11 -17.90 -22.11 -12.53
CA THR A 11 -18.21 -21.93 -11.09
C THR A 11 -18.53 -20.49 -10.68
N LEU A 12 -18.80 -19.61 -11.65
CA LEU A 12 -19.18 -18.20 -11.40
C LEU A 12 -20.69 -17.99 -11.60
N PRO A 13 -21.56 -18.55 -10.78
CA PRO A 13 -22.65 -17.74 -10.27
C PRO A 13 -22.91 -18.03 -8.78
N PHE A 14 -23.36 -17.00 -8.05
CA PHE A 14 -23.83 -17.00 -6.66
C PHE A 14 -22.77 -16.77 -5.57
N ALA A 15 -22.30 -15.54 -5.46
CA ALA A 15 -21.87 -14.96 -4.19
C ALA A 15 -22.34 -13.49 -4.11
N ALA A 16 -23.64 -13.30 -4.29
CA ALA A 16 -24.26 -12.00 -4.08
C ALA A 16 -24.93 -12.00 -2.71
N ASN A 17 -24.19 -11.79 -1.61
CA ASN A 17 -24.81 -11.38 -0.33
C ASN A 17 -23.85 -11.11 0.84
N ALA A 18 -22.58 -10.78 0.63
CA ALA A 18 -21.73 -10.44 1.78
C ALA A 18 -20.66 -9.35 1.53
N ALA A 19 -20.71 -8.67 0.42
CA ALA A 19 -19.83 -7.53 0.16
C ALA A 19 -20.68 -6.27 -0.03
N ASP A 20 -21.12 -5.70 1.07
CA ASP A 20 -21.87 -4.43 1.10
C ASP A 20 -21.03 -3.21 0.62
N ALA A 21 -19.82 -3.45 0.13
CA ALA A 21 -18.90 -2.40 -0.25
C ALA A 21 -18.86 -2.09 -1.76
N LEU A 22 -19.40 -2.93 -2.67
CA LEU A 22 -19.11 -2.79 -4.10
C LEU A 22 -20.23 -3.20 -5.07
N SER A 23 -21.46 -3.37 -4.64
CA SER A 23 -22.58 -3.66 -5.52
C SER A 23 -23.11 -2.38 -6.17
N GLY A 24 -22.66 -2.08 -7.34
CA GLY A 24 -23.25 -1.10 -8.25
C GLY A 24 -22.88 -1.49 -9.67
N ALA A 25 -23.86 -1.86 -10.48
CA ALA A 25 -23.67 -2.00 -11.90
C ALA A 25 -23.29 -0.62 -12.47
N VAL A 26 -22.25 -0.55 -13.29
CA VAL A 26 -21.94 0.69 -14.01
C VAL A 26 -22.93 0.82 -15.15
N GLU A 27 -24.01 1.56 -14.94
CA GLU A 27 -24.75 2.11 -16.06
C GLU A 27 -23.81 3.03 -16.84
N ARG A 28 -23.73 2.84 -18.18
CA ARG A 28 -22.91 3.70 -19.03
C ARG A 28 -23.35 5.14 -18.85
N GLN A 29 -22.56 5.90 -18.10
CA GLN A 29 -22.78 7.33 -17.93
C GLN A 29 -22.54 8.05 -19.27
N PRO A 30 -23.29 9.12 -19.58
CA PRO A 30 -23.00 9.93 -20.74
C PRO A 30 -21.57 10.45 -20.66
N THR A 31 -20.84 10.36 -21.77
CA THR A 31 -19.43 10.71 -21.86
C THR A 31 -19.17 12.16 -21.38
N ASN A 32 -18.49 12.32 -20.26
CA ASN A 32 -18.17 13.62 -19.70
C ASN A 32 -16.85 14.13 -20.29
N TRP A 33 -16.92 14.77 -21.47
CA TRP A 33 -15.73 15.27 -22.19
C TRP A 33 -14.90 16.25 -21.37
N GLN A 34 -15.51 17.10 -20.53
CA GLN A 34 -14.77 18.06 -19.70
C GLN A 34 -13.90 17.33 -18.67
N ALA A 35 -14.44 16.35 -17.97
CA ALA A 35 -13.71 15.54 -17.01
C ALA A 35 -12.60 14.71 -17.70
N ILE A 36 -12.89 14.13 -18.87
CA ILE A 36 -11.92 13.34 -19.65
C ILE A 36 -10.77 14.21 -20.13
N ILE A 37 -11.03 15.39 -20.67
CA ILE A 37 -9.97 16.29 -21.15
C ILE A 37 -9.07 16.72 -19.99
N MET A 38 -9.64 17.12 -18.85
CA MET A 38 -8.88 17.47 -17.65
C MET A 38 -8.05 16.27 -17.17
N PHE A 39 -8.64 15.09 -17.12
CA PHE A 39 -7.93 13.85 -16.79
C PHE A 39 -6.73 13.62 -17.71
N LEU A 40 -6.91 13.69 -19.03
CA LEU A 40 -5.85 13.47 -20.01
C LEU A 40 -4.73 14.51 -19.89
N ILE A 41 -5.05 15.77 -19.64
CA ILE A 41 -4.04 16.84 -19.45
C ILE A 41 -3.12 16.47 -18.27
N PHE A 42 -3.68 16.07 -17.13
CA PHE A 42 -2.89 15.71 -15.96
C PHE A 42 -2.13 14.39 -16.12
N VAL A 43 -2.70 13.40 -16.81
CA VAL A 43 -1.98 12.15 -17.13
C VAL A 43 -0.78 12.45 -18.03
N VAL A 44 -0.95 13.23 -19.10
CA VAL A 44 0.16 13.64 -19.98
C VAL A 44 1.21 14.42 -19.23
N PHE A 45 0.81 15.33 -18.33
CA PHE A 45 1.73 16.08 -17.48
C PHE A 45 2.57 15.16 -16.57
N THR A 46 1.95 14.19 -15.89
CA THR A 46 2.67 13.23 -15.04
C THR A 46 3.57 12.30 -15.82
N LEU A 47 3.16 11.85 -17.01
CA LEU A 47 4.00 11.09 -17.93
C LEU A 47 5.20 11.92 -18.44
N GLY A 48 4.99 13.21 -18.70
CA GLY A 48 6.05 14.16 -19.06
C GLY A 48 7.12 14.29 -17.98
N ILE A 49 6.72 14.36 -16.69
CA ILE A 49 7.63 14.36 -15.55
C ILE A 49 8.42 13.05 -15.48
N THR A 50 7.75 11.92 -15.67
CA THR A 50 8.40 10.61 -15.69
C THR A 50 9.46 10.52 -16.78
N TYR A 51 9.12 10.98 -17.99
CA TYR A 51 10.06 11.02 -19.11
C TYR A 51 11.25 11.94 -18.84
N TRP A 52 11.01 13.13 -18.27
CA TRP A 52 12.07 14.05 -17.88
C TRP A 52 13.01 13.45 -16.82
N ALA A 53 12.45 12.79 -15.81
CA ALA A 53 13.23 12.13 -14.76
C ALA A 53 13.97 10.90 -15.29
N SER A 54 13.36 10.11 -16.19
CA SER A 54 13.99 8.91 -16.75
C SER A 54 15.28 9.19 -17.53
N LYS A 55 15.38 10.36 -18.17
CA LYS A 55 16.61 10.80 -18.85
C LYS A 55 17.78 11.05 -17.90
N ARG A 56 17.53 11.18 -16.60
CA ARG A 56 18.54 11.45 -15.57
C ARG A 56 19.00 10.19 -14.84
N VAL A 57 18.32 9.06 -15.06
CA VAL A 57 18.72 7.76 -14.51
C VAL A 57 19.89 7.21 -15.33
N ARG A 58 21.10 7.27 -14.80
CA ARG A 58 22.33 6.84 -15.48
C ARG A 58 23.02 5.66 -14.80
N SER A 59 22.74 5.44 -13.50
CA SER A 59 23.39 4.42 -12.68
C SER A 59 22.37 3.55 -11.94
N ARG A 60 22.84 2.42 -11.41
CA ARG A 60 22.07 1.59 -10.49
C ARG A 60 21.62 2.38 -9.25
N ASN A 61 22.47 3.27 -8.75
CA ASN A 61 22.14 4.11 -7.61
C ASN A 61 20.99 5.08 -7.92
N ASP A 62 20.96 5.68 -9.11
CA ASP A 62 19.84 6.53 -9.54
C ASP A 62 18.55 5.72 -9.66
N TYR A 63 18.66 4.48 -10.16
CA TYR A 63 17.52 3.61 -10.38
C TYR A 63 16.88 3.11 -9.07
N TYR A 64 17.67 2.68 -8.07
CA TYR A 64 17.15 2.13 -6.81
C TYR A 64 17.01 3.14 -5.68
N THR A 65 17.82 4.20 -5.65
CA THR A 65 17.88 5.16 -4.53
C THR A 65 17.78 6.63 -4.94
N ALA A 66 17.39 6.92 -6.17
CA ALA A 66 17.31 8.29 -6.69
C ALA A 66 18.60 9.11 -6.48
N GLY A 67 19.77 8.45 -6.55
CA GLY A 67 21.08 9.07 -6.34
C GLY A 67 21.46 9.34 -4.88
N GLY A 68 20.58 9.11 -3.92
CA GLY A 68 20.85 9.26 -2.48
C GLY A 68 20.99 10.70 -1.97
N ASN A 69 20.47 11.69 -2.73
CA ASN A 69 20.64 13.14 -2.41
C ASN A 69 19.31 13.87 -2.23
N ILE A 70 18.21 13.16 -2.03
CA ILE A 70 16.90 13.76 -1.77
C ILE A 70 16.89 14.36 -0.36
N THR A 71 16.38 15.58 -0.21
CA THR A 71 16.25 16.21 1.12
C THR A 71 15.16 15.55 1.96
N GLY A 72 15.25 15.67 3.28
CA GLY A 72 14.24 15.12 4.19
C GLY A 72 12.83 15.64 3.93
N PHE A 73 12.68 16.92 3.56
CA PHE A 73 11.38 17.50 3.20
C PHE A 73 10.83 16.88 1.90
N GLN A 74 11.64 16.83 0.84
CA GLN A 74 11.24 16.21 -0.43
C GLN A 74 10.89 14.73 -0.24
N ASN A 75 11.72 13.99 0.51
CA ASN A 75 11.44 12.60 0.80
C ASN A 75 10.20 12.43 1.69
N GLY A 76 9.95 13.36 2.61
CA GLY A 76 8.73 13.40 3.41
C GLY A 76 7.47 13.52 2.54
N LEU A 77 7.48 14.43 1.56
CA LEU A 77 6.42 14.54 0.56
C LEU A 77 6.31 13.28 -0.31
N ALA A 78 7.44 12.69 -0.73
CA ALA A 78 7.44 11.48 -1.53
C ALA A 78 6.87 10.28 -0.76
N ILE A 79 7.24 10.12 0.53
CA ILE A 79 6.69 9.09 1.42
C ILE A 79 5.19 9.32 1.64
N ALA A 80 4.78 10.55 1.95
CA ALA A 80 3.37 10.89 2.07
C ALA A 80 2.62 10.60 0.76
N GLY A 81 3.22 10.93 -0.38
CA GLY A 81 2.71 10.57 -1.69
C GLY A 81 2.53 9.08 -1.90
N ASP A 82 3.50 8.24 -1.54
CA ASP A 82 3.37 6.78 -1.62
C ASP A 82 2.26 6.25 -0.72
N TYR A 83 2.10 6.83 0.45
CA TYR A 83 1.17 6.36 1.45
C TYR A 83 -0.27 6.88 1.24
N MET A 84 -0.43 8.11 0.79
CA MET A 84 -1.71 8.68 0.33
C MET A 84 -2.12 8.06 -1.01
N SER A 85 -2.43 6.77 -0.98
CA SER A 85 -2.76 5.91 -2.14
C SER A 85 -4.27 5.92 -2.43
N ALA A 86 -4.67 5.13 -3.43
CA ALA A 86 -6.09 4.85 -3.67
C ALA A 86 -6.80 4.30 -2.42
N ALA A 87 -6.13 3.47 -1.64
CA ALA A 87 -6.68 2.94 -0.39
C ALA A 87 -6.98 4.06 0.62
N SER A 88 -6.10 5.04 0.74
CA SER A 88 -6.28 6.16 1.65
C SER A 88 -7.35 7.15 1.15
N PHE A 89 -7.34 7.50 -0.13
CA PHE A 89 -8.27 8.49 -0.67
C PHE A 89 -9.64 7.87 -0.99
N LEU A 90 -9.67 6.85 -1.84
CA LEU A 90 -10.92 6.24 -2.29
C LEU A 90 -11.46 5.26 -1.23
N GLY A 91 -10.59 4.38 -0.72
CA GLY A 91 -11.00 3.30 0.17
C GLY A 91 -11.44 3.79 1.54
N ILE A 92 -10.71 4.68 2.21
CA ILE A 92 -11.10 5.20 3.53
C ILE A 92 -12.35 6.08 3.41
N SER A 93 -12.42 6.96 2.41
CA SER A 93 -13.62 7.77 2.18
C SER A 93 -14.86 6.91 1.94
N ALA A 94 -14.71 5.77 1.23
CA ALA A 94 -15.78 4.79 1.04
C ALA A 94 -16.19 4.11 2.36
N LEU A 95 -15.24 3.76 3.22
CA LEU A 95 -15.53 3.16 4.51
C LEU A 95 -16.26 4.13 5.45
N VAL A 96 -15.86 5.41 5.44
CA VAL A 96 -16.60 6.46 6.17
C VAL A 96 -17.98 6.67 5.55
N PHE A 97 -18.09 6.68 4.23
CA PHE A 97 -19.39 6.78 3.53
C PHE A 97 -20.36 5.66 3.93
N THR A 98 -19.89 4.42 4.08
CA THR A 98 -20.74 3.25 4.39
C THR A 98 -20.94 2.99 5.87
N SER A 99 -19.97 3.37 6.70
CA SER A 99 -19.90 2.98 8.12
C SER A 99 -19.67 4.15 9.09
N GLY A 100 -19.63 5.37 8.56
CA GLY A 100 -19.46 6.58 9.36
C GLY A 100 -18.16 6.60 10.17
N TYR A 101 -18.29 6.86 11.47
CA TYR A 101 -17.18 6.98 12.41
C TYR A 101 -16.23 5.77 12.40
N ASP A 102 -16.77 4.59 12.25
CA ASP A 102 -15.98 3.34 12.30
C ASP A 102 -14.99 3.19 11.13
N GLY A 103 -15.22 3.92 10.02
CA GLY A 103 -14.25 4.01 8.91
C GLY A 103 -12.90 4.61 9.32
N LEU A 104 -12.85 5.38 10.43
CA LEU A 104 -11.61 5.95 10.98
C LEU A 104 -10.61 4.90 11.48
N ILE A 105 -11.03 3.68 11.76
CA ILE A 105 -10.11 2.62 12.25
C ILE A 105 -8.96 2.41 11.28
N TYR A 106 -9.21 2.54 9.98
CA TYR A 106 -8.16 2.44 8.95
C TYR A 106 -7.22 3.64 8.94
N SER A 107 -7.74 4.86 8.98
CA SER A 107 -6.89 6.06 9.00
C SER A 107 -6.03 6.14 10.24
N LEU A 108 -6.59 5.82 11.42
CA LEU A 108 -5.83 5.75 12.66
C LEU A 108 -4.78 4.62 12.62
N GLY A 109 -5.18 3.41 12.18
CA GLY A 109 -4.27 2.27 12.07
C GLY A 109 -3.10 2.56 11.14
N PHE A 110 -3.35 3.17 9.98
CA PHE A 110 -2.31 3.60 9.06
C PHE A 110 -1.39 4.68 9.62
N LEU A 111 -1.89 5.59 10.46
CA LEU A 111 -1.11 6.72 11.00
C LEU A 111 -0.23 6.30 12.17
N VAL A 112 -0.72 5.46 13.08
CA VAL A 112 0.00 5.13 14.34
C VAL A 112 1.26 4.28 14.13
N GLY A 113 1.46 3.69 12.96
CA GLY A 113 2.71 3.01 12.59
C GLY A 113 3.89 3.97 12.36
N TRP A 114 3.63 5.23 12.03
CA TRP A 114 4.68 6.20 11.68
C TRP A 114 5.56 6.64 12.86
N PRO A 115 5.06 6.84 14.08
CA PRO A 115 5.91 7.00 15.27
C PRO A 115 6.89 5.84 15.48
N ILE A 116 6.48 4.59 15.22
CA ILE A 116 7.37 3.42 15.31
C ILE A 116 8.52 3.57 14.30
N ILE A 117 8.22 3.92 13.06
CA ILE A 117 9.23 4.16 12.03
C ILE A 117 10.14 5.32 12.42
N LEU A 118 9.57 6.43 12.92
CA LEU A 118 10.31 7.63 13.31
C LEU A 118 11.37 7.33 14.38
N PHE A 119 10.98 6.63 15.44
CA PHE A 119 11.84 6.42 16.60
C PHE A 119 12.69 5.16 16.52
N LEU A 120 12.22 4.11 15.82
CA LEU A 120 12.87 2.81 15.88
C LEU A 120 13.55 2.40 14.55
N ILE A 121 13.06 2.86 13.41
CA ILE A 121 13.44 2.26 12.12
C ILE A 121 14.29 3.20 11.26
N ALA A 122 13.83 4.42 10.97
CA ALA A 122 14.34 5.25 9.88
C ALA A 122 15.85 5.50 9.90
N GLU A 123 16.39 6.00 11.02
CA GLU A 123 17.81 6.32 11.14
C GLU A 123 18.68 5.07 11.05
N ARG A 124 18.26 4.00 11.76
CA ARG A 124 19.03 2.74 11.80
C ARG A 124 19.03 2.04 10.47
N LEU A 125 17.88 2.03 9.80
CA LEU A 125 17.76 1.46 8.46
C LEU A 125 18.71 2.16 7.49
N ARG A 126 18.74 3.51 7.52
CA ARG A 126 19.60 4.31 6.66
C ARG A 126 21.09 4.06 6.93
N ASN A 127 21.47 3.85 8.19
CA ASN A 127 22.85 3.61 8.60
C ASN A 127 23.34 2.18 8.26
N LEU A 128 22.46 1.20 8.14
CA LEU A 128 22.84 -0.21 7.95
C LEU A 128 22.66 -0.70 6.50
N GLY A 129 21.69 -0.18 5.76
CA GLY A 129 21.33 -0.69 4.44
C GLY A 129 21.80 0.17 3.27
N ARG A 130 21.53 -0.34 2.05
CA ARG A 130 21.94 0.32 0.81
C ARG A 130 20.79 0.48 -0.18
N TYR A 131 20.06 -0.59 -0.50
CA TYR A 131 18.99 -0.61 -1.52
C TYR A 131 17.68 -1.20 -1.01
N THR A 132 17.74 -2.28 -0.25
CA THR A 132 16.58 -2.98 0.27
C THR A 132 16.68 -3.18 1.78
N PHE A 133 15.55 -3.46 2.42
CA PHE A 133 15.59 -3.79 3.84
C PHE A 133 16.29 -5.13 4.13
N ALA A 134 16.40 -6.01 3.14
CA ALA A 134 17.13 -7.26 3.25
C ALA A 134 18.63 -7.01 3.52
N ASP A 135 19.20 -5.89 3.02
CA ASP A 135 20.56 -5.49 3.35
C ASP A 135 20.74 -5.27 4.85
N VAL A 136 19.72 -4.68 5.50
CA VAL A 136 19.72 -4.43 6.95
C VAL A 136 19.51 -5.71 7.75
N ALA A 137 18.48 -6.48 7.38
CA ALA A 137 18.13 -7.72 8.06
C ALA A 137 19.28 -8.75 8.00
N SER A 138 20.00 -8.81 6.88
CA SER A 138 21.11 -9.73 6.68
C SER A 138 22.49 -9.16 7.05
N TYR A 139 22.57 -7.98 7.69
CA TYR A 139 23.83 -7.31 7.97
C TYR A 139 24.83 -8.18 8.74
N ARG A 140 24.38 -8.90 9.77
CA ARG A 140 25.17 -9.84 10.57
C ARG A 140 24.75 -11.30 10.42
N LEU A 141 23.59 -11.53 9.81
CA LEU A 141 23.03 -12.85 9.60
C LEU A 141 23.45 -13.42 8.24
N LYS A 142 23.22 -14.71 7.98
CA LYS A 142 23.50 -15.32 6.68
C LYS A 142 22.73 -14.63 5.57
N GLN A 143 23.44 -14.09 4.61
CA GLN A 143 22.89 -13.31 3.50
C GLN A 143 21.86 -14.12 2.69
N GLY A 144 22.22 -15.30 2.18
CA GLY A 144 21.37 -16.08 1.28
C GLY A 144 19.98 -16.38 1.86
N PRO A 145 19.88 -17.11 3.00
CA PRO A 145 18.59 -17.44 3.60
C PRO A 145 17.73 -16.21 3.92
N ILE A 146 18.30 -15.18 4.54
CA ILE A 146 17.56 -13.98 4.93
C ILE A 146 17.06 -13.22 3.70
N ARG A 147 17.85 -13.10 2.63
CA ARG A 147 17.42 -12.46 1.38
C ARG A 147 16.30 -13.21 0.70
N ILE A 148 16.33 -14.55 0.69
CA ILE A 148 15.23 -15.36 0.14
C ILE A 148 13.93 -15.11 0.91
N LEU A 149 13.96 -15.18 2.23
CA LEU A 149 12.78 -14.91 3.05
C LEU A 149 12.24 -13.49 2.86
N SER A 150 13.13 -12.50 2.92
CA SER A 150 12.78 -11.09 2.73
C SER A 150 12.19 -10.81 1.35
N ALA A 151 12.74 -11.44 0.30
CA ALA A 151 12.21 -11.31 -1.05
C ALA A 151 10.83 -11.96 -1.18
N CYS A 152 10.63 -13.17 -0.64
CA CYS A 152 9.32 -13.83 -0.64
C CYS A 152 8.27 -13.01 0.12
N GLY A 153 8.58 -12.53 1.32
CA GLY A 153 7.69 -11.65 2.07
C GLY A 153 7.35 -10.37 1.33
N SER A 154 8.37 -9.73 0.71
CA SER A 154 8.18 -8.53 -0.11
C SER A 154 7.29 -8.78 -1.32
N LEU A 155 7.48 -9.88 -2.03
CA LEU A 155 6.69 -10.21 -3.22
C LEU A 155 5.21 -10.47 -2.87
N VAL A 156 4.94 -11.16 -1.77
CA VAL A 156 3.55 -11.37 -1.30
C VAL A 156 2.89 -10.05 -0.93
N VAL A 157 3.57 -9.17 -0.19
CA VAL A 157 3.08 -7.82 0.15
C VAL A 157 2.80 -7.02 -1.11
N VAL A 158 3.76 -7.00 -2.06
CA VAL A 158 3.63 -6.26 -3.33
C VAL A 158 2.44 -6.78 -4.14
N ALA A 159 2.28 -8.10 -4.27
CA ALA A 159 1.17 -8.70 -5.02
C ALA A 159 -0.19 -8.29 -4.45
N LEU A 160 -0.39 -8.41 -3.14
CA LEU A 160 -1.65 -8.03 -2.48
C LEU A 160 -1.93 -6.53 -2.57
N TYR A 161 -0.91 -5.69 -2.41
CA TYR A 161 -1.09 -4.24 -2.51
C TYR A 161 -1.38 -3.80 -3.96
N LEU A 162 -0.77 -4.47 -4.95
CA LEU A 162 -1.05 -4.22 -6.37
C LEU A 162 -2.50 -4.52 -6.74
N ILE A 163 -3.11 -5.57 -6.17
CA ILE A 163 -4.55 -5.87 -6.36
C ILE A 163 -5.39 -4.62 -6.05
N ALA A 164 -5.19 -4.06 -4.86
CA ALA A 164 -5.95 -2.88 -4.40
C ALA A 164 -5.81 -1.68 -5.36
N GLN A 165 -4.59 -1.43 -5.83
CA GLN A 165 -4.32 -0.34 -6.77
C GLN A 165 -4.96 -0.60 -8.14
N MET A 166 -4.90 -1.83 -8.64
CA MET A 166 -5.51 -2.20 -9.93
C MET A 166 -7.05 -2.11 -9.89
N VAL A 167 -7.67 -2.55 -8.80
CA VAL A 167 -9.12 -2.39 -8.58
C VAL A 167 -9.52 -0.91 -8.59
N GLY A 168 -8.80 -0.07 -7.84
CA GLY A 168 -9.08 1.37 -7.79
C GLY A 168 -8.94 2.05 -9.15
N ALA A 169 -7.88 1.74 -9.89
CA ALA A 169 -7.65 2.31 -11.20
C ALA A 169 -8.66 1.82 -12.24
N GLY A 170 -8.98 0.53 -12.23
CA GLY A 170 -9.97 -0.07 -13.13
C GLY A 170 -11.34 0.57 -12.96
N LYS A 171 -11.82 0.69 -11.71
CA LYS A 171 -13.12 1.33 -11.41
C LYS A 171 -13.15 2.82 -11.75
N LEU A 172 -12.04 3.53 -11.56
CA LEU A 172 -11.95 4.94 -11.93
C LEU A 172 -12.03 5.15 -13.45
N ILE A 173 -11.32 4.34 -14.23
CA ILE A 173 -11.37 4.40 -15.70
C ILE A 173 -12.72 3.94 -16.22
N GLU A 174 -13.31 2.90 -15.64
CA GLU A 174 -14.67 2.45 -15.96
C GLU A 174 -15.67 3.60 -15.78
N LEU A 175 -15.62 4.31 -14.63
CA LEU A 175 -16.52 5.43 -14.34
C LEU A 175 -16.34 6.61 -15.31
N LEU A 176 -15.10 7.00 -15.60
CA LEU A 176 -14.84 8.19 -16.42
C LEU A 176 -15.08 7.98 -17.91
N PHE A 177 -14.69 6.82 -18.43
CA PHE A 177 -14.70 6.54 -19.87
C PHE A 177 -15.85 5.62 -20.30
N GLY A 178 -16.61 5.06 -19.37
CA GLY A 178 -17.65 4.08 -19.66
C GLY A 178 -17.11 2.77 -20.27
N LEU A 179 -15.84 2.46 -20.05
CA LEU A 179 -15.20 1.24 -20.54
C LEU A 179 -15.59 0.05 -19.64
N ASN A 180 -15.57 -1.16 -20.22
CA ASN A 180 -15.69 -2.36 -19.42
C ASN A 180 -14.49 -2.47 -18.46
N TYR A 181 -14.75 -2.88 -17.20
CA TYR A 181 -13.75 -2.98 -16.15
C TYR A 181 -12.51 -3.79 -16.56
N HIS A 182 -12.69 -4.94 -17.21
CA HIS A 182 -11.56 -5.79 -17.62
C HIS A 182 -10.66 -5.09 -18.63
N ILE A 183 -11.24 -4.34 -19.57
CA ILE A 183 -10.48 -3.53 -20.55
C ILE A 183 -9.75 -2.41 -19.82
N ALA A 184 -10.41 -1.75 -18.87
CA ALA A 184 -9.82 -0.69 -18.05
C ALA A 184 -8.60 -1.19 -17.27
N VAL A 185 -8.70 -2.35 -16.60
CA VAL A 185 -7.60 -2.95 -15.84
C VAL A 185 -6.41 -3.32 -16.73
N VAL A 186 -6.66 -3.90 -17.92
CA VAL A 186 -5.59 -4.22 -18.88
C VAL A 186 -4.89 -2.94 -19.36
N LEU A 187 -5.65 -1.91 -19.71
CA LEU A 187 -5.11 -0.61 -20.15
C LEU A 187 -4.22 0.02 -19.06
N VAL A 188 -4.73 0.04 -17.82
CA VAL A 188 -3.98 0.54 -16.66
C VAL A 188 -2.70 -0.26 -16.44
N GLY A 189 -2.78 -1.59 -16.49
CA GLY A 189 -1.62 -2.47 -16.30
C GLY A 189 -0.53 -2.24 -17.36
N VAL A 190 -0.90 -2.03 -18.61
CA VAL A 190 0.04 -1.68 -19.69
C VAL A 190 0.70 -0.32 -19.44
N LEU A 191 -0.09 0.71 -19.11
CA LEU A 191 0.43 2.04 -18.75
C LEU A 191 1.40 1.97 -17.57
N MET A 192 1.04 1.21 -16.55
CA MET A 192 1.88 0.97 -15.37
C MET A 192 3.22 0.35 -15.74
N MET A 193 3.23 -0.72 -16.55
CA MET A 193 4.46 -1.38 -16.99
C MET A 193 5.36 -0.41 -17.75
N MET A 194 4.80 0.37 -18.68
CA MET A 194 5.56 1.40 -19.40
C MET A 194 6.16 2.44 -18.47
N TYR A 195 5.38 2.90 -17.49
CA TYR A 195 5.81 3.90 -16.51
C TYR A 195 7.00 3.42 -15.69
N VAL A 196 6.95 2.18 -15.17
CA VAL A 196 7.98 1.63 -14.28
C VAL A 196 9.26 1.27 -15.03
N LEU A 197 9.15 0.71 -16.25
CA LEU A 197 10.31 0.29 -17.04
C LEU A 197 11.33 1.40 -17.29
N PHE A 198 10.87 2.64 -17.40
CA PHE A 198 11.70 3.79 -17.76
C PHE A 198 12.07 4.68 -16.57
N GLY A 199 11.29 4.67 -15.50
CA GLY A 199 11.36 5.71 -14.47
C GLY A 199 12.31 5.44 -13.30
N GLY A 200 12.40 4.23 -12.78
CA GLY A 200 13.15 3.92 -11.55
C GLY A 200 12.74 4.77 -10.34
N MET A 201 13.53 4.76 -9.27
CA MET A 201 13.24 5.48 -8.02
C MET A 201 13.28 7.02 -8.19
N LEU A 202 14.14 7.54 -9.06
CA LEU A 202 14.23 8.98 -9.28
C LEU A 202 12.93 9.55 -9.84
N ALA A 203 12.38 8.91 -10.87
CA ALA A 203 11.11 9.32 -11.46
C ALA A 203 9.94 9.15 -10.49
N THR A 204 9.88 8.01 -9.79
CA THR A 204 8.82 7.78 -8.80
C THR A 204 8.86 8.81 -7.69
N THR A 205 10.05 9.23 -7.23
CA THR A 205 10.17 10.26 -6.18
C THR A 205 9.56 11.59 -6.60
N TRP A 206 9.91 12.10 -7.78
CA TRP A 206 9.38 13.39 -8.25
C TRP A 206 7.88 13.35 -8.53
N VAL A 207 7.40 12.26 -9.11
CA VAL A 207 5.95 12.10 -9.34
C VAL A 207 5.20 11.99 -8.02
N GLN A 208 5.73 11.29 -7.02
CA GLN A 208 5.13 11.20 -5.69
C GLN A 208 5.06 12.57 -5.01
N ILE A 209 6.10 13.39 -5.11
CA ILE A 209 6.11 14.74 -4.54
C ILE A 209 5.00 15.59 -5.16
N ILE A 210 4.92 15.62 -6.49
CA ILE A 210 3.95 16.45 -7.21
C ILE A 210 2.52 15.98 -6.93
N LYS A 211 2.27 14.67 -7.01
CA LYS A 211 0.94 14.15 -6.71
C LYS A 211 0.52 14.38 -5.26
N ALA A 212 1.46 14.29 -4.29
CA ALA A 212 1.15 14.57 -2.89
C ALA A 212 0.62 16.00 -2.72
N VAL A 213 1.29 16.97 -3.35
CA VAL A 213 0.85 18.38 -3.33
C VAL A 213 -0.53 18.53 -3.99
N LEU A 214 -0.72 17.93 -5.16
CA LEU A 214 -2.00 18.04 -5.89
C LEU A 214 -3.15 17.34 -5.13
N LEU A 215 -2.89 16.18 -4.53
CA LEU A 215 -3.91 15.46 -3.76
C LEU A 215 -4.27 16.20 -2.47
N LEU A 216 -3.29 16.74 -1.74
CA LEU A 216 -3.54 17.56 -0.55
C LEU A 216 -4.33 18.81 -0.92
N PHE A 217 -4.00 19.48 -2.01
CA PHE A 217 -4.76 20.63 -2.51
C PHE A 217 -6.21 20.27 -2.83
N GLY A 218 -6.41 19.21 -3.64
CA GLY A 218 -7.75 18.76 -4.03
C GLY A 218 -8.60 18.30 -2.85
N ALA A 219 -8.02 17.50 -1.95
CA ALA A 219 -8.71 17.04 -0.74
C ALA A 219 -9.04 18.21 0.22
N SER A 220 -8.13 19.19 0.36
CA SER A 220 -8.39 20.40 1.15
C SER A 220 -9.53 21.21 0.57
N PHE A 221 -9.58 21.39 -0.75
CA PHE A 221 -10.67 22.08 -1.42
C PHE A 221 -12.00 21.36 -1.20
N MET A 222 -12.04 20.04 -1.36
CA MET A 222 -13.26 19.23 -1.11
C MET A 222 -13.74 19.39 0.34
N ALA A 223 -12.84 19.21 1.30
CA ALA A 223 -13.19 19.35 2.72
C ALA A 223 -13.65 20.79 3.06
N PHE A 224 -12.99 21.80 2.49
CA PHE A 224 -13.41 23.19 2.65
C PHE A 224 -14.83 23.43 2.12
N MET A 225 -15.15 22.91 0.94
CA MET A 225 -16.49 23.06 0.34
C MET A 225 -17.57 22.33 1.16
N VAL A 226 -17.26 21.13 1.67
CA VAL A 226 -18.15 20.40 2.59
C VAL A 226 -18.37 21.21 3.87
N MET A 227 -17.31 21.69 4.50
CA MET A 227 -17.43 22.48 5.73
C MET A 227 -18.15 23.81 5.51
N LYS A 228 -17.95 24.44 4.36
CA LYS A 228 -18.70 25.64 3.96
C LYS A 228 -20.20 25.36 3.86
N HIS A 229 -20.59 24.20 3.30
CA HIS A 229 -21.99 23.78 3.18
C HIS A 229 -22.69 23.70 4.55
N VAL A 230 -22.00 23.17 5.56
CA VAL A 230 -22.53 23.02 6.93
C VAL A 230 -22.20 24.22 7.86
N GLY A 231 -21.78 25.35 7.32
CA GLY A 231 -21.45 26.57 8.08
C GLY A 231 -20.24 26.41 9.02
N PHE A 232 -19.26 25.59 8.64
CA PHE A 232 -18.05 25.24 9.41
C PHE A 232 -18.34 24.60 10.78
N SER A 233 -19.49 23.91 10.90
CA SER A 233 -19.90 23.21 12.13
C SER A 233 -19.79 21.69 11.95
N PHE A 234 -18.96 21.05 12.76
CA PHE A 234 -18.91 19.60 12.81
C PHE A 234 -20.21 18.98 13.34
N ASN A 235 -20.93 19.67 14.24
CA ASN A 235 -22.23 19.20 14.72
C ASN A 235 -23.24 19.12 13.56
N ASN A 236 -23.28 20.15 12.70
CA ASN A 236 -24.14 20.13 11.51
C ASN A 236 -23.71 19.03 10.54
N LEU A 237 -22.39 18.86 10.30
CA LEU A 237 -21.86 17.80 9.46
C LEU A 237 -22.38 16.41 9.88
N PHE A 238 -22.28 16.12 11.18
CA PHE A 238 -22.72 14.83 11.71
C PHE A 238 -24.25 14.69 11.73
N SER A 239 -24.99 15.73 12.14
CA SER A 239 -26.44 15.68 12.19
C SER A 239 -27.06 15.54 10.80
N GLU A 240 -26.57 16.25 9.79
CA GLU A 240 -27.05 16.11 8.42
C GLU A 240 -26.70 14.74 7.83
N ALA A 241 -25.49 14.23 8.08
CA ALA A 241 -25.09 12.89 7.65
C ALA A 241 -25.96 11.79 8.30
N MET A 242 -26.23 11.89 9.60
CA MET A 242 -27.15 10.96 10.30
C MET A 242 -28.58 11.01 9.75
N ALA A 243 -29.06 12.19 9.35
CA ALA A 243 -30.40 12.34 8.80
C ALA A 243 -30.57 11.66 7.44
N VAL A 244 -29.51 11.57 6.65
CA VAL A 244 -29.53 11.04 5.28
C VAL A 244 -29.15 9.55 5.22
N HIS A 245 -28.23 9.11 6.09
CA HIS A 245 -27.69 7.77 6.03
C HIS A 245 -28.72 6.70 6.46
N PRO A 246 -28.84 5.55 5.76
CA PRO A 246 -29.82 4.50 6.12
C PRO A 246 -29.71 3.96 7.55
N LYS A 247 -28.48 3.98 8.12
CA LYS A 247 -28.22 3.55 9.52
C LYS A 247 -28.49 4.66 10.54
N GLY A 248 -28.81 5.88 10.11
CA GLY A 248 -29.09 7.00 11.01
C GLY A 248 -27.98 7.26 12.03
N VAL A 249 -28.34 7.37 13.30
CA VAL A 249 -27.41 7.63 14.42
C VAL A 249 -26.35 6.54 14.60
N ASP A 250 -26.58 5.34 14.09
CA ASP A 250 -25.64 4.22 14.26
C ASP A 250 -24.32 4.42 13.50
N ILE A 251 -24.26 5.33 12.53
CA ILE A 251 -22.98 5.71 11.89
C ILE A 251 -22.00 6.42 12.81
N MET A 252 -22.46 6.89 13.96
CA MET A 252 -21.59 7.53 14.99
C MET A 252 -21.16 6.54 16.07
N LYS A 253 -21.63 5.29 16.03
CA LYS A 253 -21.30 4.25 17.00
C LYS A 253 -20.15 3.38 16.51
N PRO A 254 -19.27 2.89 17.42
CA PRO A 254 -18.26 1.89 17.08
C PRO A 254 -18.92 0.51 16.79
N GLY A 255 -18.21 -0.36 16.07
CA GLY A 255 -18.64 -1.72 15.78
C GLY A 255 -19.53 -1.88 14.55
N GLY A 256 -19.71 -0.80 13.75
CA GLY A 256 -20.44 -0.85 12.47
C GLY A 256 -19.67 -1.52 11.34
N LEU A 257 -18.35 -1.36 11.32
CA LEU A 257 -17.44 -1.94 10.33
C LEU A 257 -16.79 -3.22 10.84
N VAL A 258 -16.19 -3.17 12.04
CA VAL A 258 -15.53 -4.32 12.66
C VAL A 258 -16.28 -4.68 13.94
N LYS A 259 -17.03 -5.78 13.89
CA LYS A 259 -18.00 -6.14 14.93
C LYS A 259 -17.38 -6.83 16.16
N ASP A 260 -16.30 -7.60 15.95
CA ASP A 260 -15.69 -8.35 17.04
C ASP A 260 -14.36 -7.75 17.50
N PRO A 261 -14.05 -7.78 18.82
CA PRO A 261 -12.84 -7.17 19.37
C PRO A 261 -11.54 -7.81 18.88
N ILE A 262 -11.55 -9.10 18.53
CA ILE A 262 -10.37 -9.83 18.05
C ILE A 262 -10.01 -9.33 16.65
N SER A 263 -10.98 -9.21 15.76
CA SER A 263 -10.76 -8.62 14.42
C SER A 263 -10.32 -7.16 14.51
N ALA A 264 -10.90 -6.37 15.43
CA ALA A 264 -10.48 -4.97 15.64
C ALA A 264 -9.03 -4.86 16.10
N LEU A 265 -8.63 -5.66 17.09
CA LEU A 265 -7.26 -5.72 17.58
C LEU A 265 -6.29 -6.22 16.49
N SER A 266 -6.69 -7.26 15.77
CA SER A 266 -5.91 -7.84 14.68
C SER A 266 -5.69 -6.85 13.55
N LEU A 267 -6.74 -6.12 13.14
CA LEU A 267 -6.64 -5.05 12.15
C LEU A 267 -5.69 -3.95 12.63
N GLY A 268 -5.88 -3.45 13.85
CA GLY A 268 -5.05 -2.40 14.42
C GLY A 268 -3.56 -2.77 14.46
N LEU A 269 -3.23 -3.97 14.93
CA LEU A 269 -1.85 -4.48 14.96
C LEU A 269 -1.27 -4.65 13.54
N GLY A 270 -2.08 -5.18 12.61
CA GLY A 270 -1.68 -5.35 11.22
C GLY A 270 -1.33 -4.02 10.55
N LEU A 271 -2.20 -3.01 10.70
CA LEU A 271 -1.97 -1.69 10.11
C LEU A 271 -0.78 -0.96 10.77
N MET A 272 -0.69 -0.98 12.09
CA MET A 272 0.36 -0.30 12.84
C MET A 272 1.75 -0.87 12.54
N PHE A 273 1.94 -2.17 12.69
CA PHE A 273 3.24 -2.81 12.50
C PHE A 273 3.55 -3.08 11.02
N GLY A 274 2.53 -3.29 10.20
CA GLY A 274 2.68 -3.48 8.77
C GLY A 274 3.29 -2.28 8.07
N THR A 275 2.95 -1.07 8.51
CA THR A 275 3.56 0.19 8.01
C THR A 275 5.09 0.12 8.04
N ALA A 276 5.67 -0.43 9.11
CA ALA A 276 7.11 -0.57 9.28
C ALA A 276 7.72 -1.79 8.55
N GLY A 277 6.91 -2.59 7.88
CA GLY A 277 7.33 -3.76 7.10
C GLY A 277 7.13 -3.64 5.59
N LEU A 278 6.64 -2.50 5.10
CA LEU A 278 6.36 -2.29 3.67
C LEU A 278 7.64 -2.04 2.87
N PRO A 279 8.00 -2.90 1.90
CA PRO A 279 9.27 -2.81 1.21
C PRO A 279 9.46 -1.50 0.42
N HIS A 280 8.43 -1.02 -0.27
CA HIS A 280 8.49 0.23 -1.04
C HIS A 280 8.66 1.48 -0.17
N ILE A 281 8.09 1.48 1.04
CA ILE A 281 8.29 2.56 2.02
C ILE A 281 9.70 2.52 2.60
N LEU A 282 10.17 1.33 2.97
CA LEU A 282 11.51 1.17 3.56
C LEU A 282 12.63 1.58 2.58
N MET A 283 12.44 1.35 1.28
CA MET A 283 13.38 1.80 0.25
C MET A 283 13.54 3.32 0.20
N ARG A 284 12.52 4.10 0.60
CA ARG A 284 12.59 5.58 0.63
C ARG A 284 13.64 6.12 1.60
N PHE A 285 14.02 5.36 2.62
CA PHE A 285 15.07 5.79 3.56
C PHE A 285 16.48 5.72 2.97
N PHE A 286 16.66 5.03 1.85
CA PHE A 286 17.93 5.00 1.13
C PHE A 286 18.08 6.12 0.09
N THR A 287 17.01 6.90 -0.19
CA THR A 287 17.05 8.00 -1.15
C THR A 287 17.64 9.29 -0.57
N VAL A 288 17.75 9.41 0.75
CA VAL A 288 18.30 10.58 1.44
C VAL A 288 19.78 10.44 1.73
N SER A 289 20.48 11.57 2.01
CA SER A 289 21.92 11.60 2.22
C SER A 289 22.38 10.87 3.49
N ASP A 290 21.62 11.00 4.58
CA ASP A 290 22.03 10.53 5.90
C ASP A 290 20.83 10.18 6.80
N ALA A 291 21.12 9.66 8.00
CA ALA A 291 20.14 9.24 8.98
C ALA A 291 19.26 10.41 9.50
N ARG A 292 19.85 11.62 9.63
CA ARG A 292 19.12 12.80 10.09
C ARG A 292 18.04 13.20 9.07
N GLU A 293 18.40 13.19 7.79
CA GLU A 293 17.43 13.45 6.72
C GLU A 293 16.36 12.34 6.61
N ALA A 294 16.74 11.07 6.88
CA ALA A 294 15.76 9.97 6.99
C ALA A 294 14.74 10.23 8.10
N ARG A 295 15.18 10.63 9.29
CA ARG A 295 14.29 10.97 10.41
C ARG A 295 13.41 12.19 10.10
N LYS A 296 13.97 13.25 9.54
CA LYS A 296 13.19 14.43 9.11
C LYS A 296 12.11 14.06 8.10
N SER A 297 12.42 13.17 7.16
CA SER A 297 11.43 12.76 6.15
C SER A 297 10.23 12.07 6.78
N VAL A 298 10.42 11.23 7.81
CA VAL A 298 9.30 10.61 8.54
C VAL A 298 8.48 11.64 9.30
N PHE A 299 9.12 12.61 9.94
CA PHE A 299 8.41 13.66 10.66
C PHE A 299 7.49 14.46 9.72
N TYR A 300 8.00 14.92 8.59
CA TYR A 300 7.19 15.62 7.59
C TYR A 300 6.09 14.74 7.00
N ALA A 301 6.42 13.50 6.64
CA ALA A 301 5.45 12.55 6.10
C ALA A 301 4.29 12.32 7.08
N THR A 302 4.59 12.12 8.38
CA THR A 302 3.57 11.93 9.42
C THR A 302 2.63 13.13 9.52
N GLY A 303 3.17 14.36 9.46
CA GLY A 303 2.37 15.59 9.48
C GLY A 303 1.43 15.69 8.26
N PHE A 304 1.94 15.45 7.04
CA PHE A 304 1.12 15.50 5.84
C PHE A 304 0.03 14.43 5.83
N MET A 305 0.36 13.20 6.24
CA MET A 305 -0.62 12.12 6.31
C MET A 305 -1.68 12.34 7.39
N GLY A 306 -1.28 12.84 8.57
CA GLY A 306 -2.22 13.17 9.64
C GLY A 306 -3.24 14.21 9.18
N TYR A 307 -2.77 15.28 8.53
CA TYR A 307 -3.64 16.28 7.91
C TYR A 307 -4.57 15.65 6.86
N PHE A 308 -4.02 14.83 5.97
CA PHE A 308 -4.81 14.18 4.93
C PHE A 308 -5.91 13.27 5.49
N TYR A 309 -5.65 12.54 6.58
CA TYR A 309 -6.66 11.67 7.19
C TYR A 309 -7.80 12.45 7.85
N ILE A 310 -7.54 13.67 8.35
CA ILE A 310 -8.62 14.57 8.78
C ILE A 310 -9.48 14.97 7.56
N LEU A 311 -8.85 15.26 6.43
CA LEU A 311 -9.59 15.60 5.20
C LEU A 311 -10.45 14.43 4.70
N THR A 312 -9.93 13.20 4.68
CA THR A 312 -10.70 12.02 4.22
C THR A 312 -11.90 11.72 5.10
N PHE A 313 -11.82 12.02 6.39
CA PHE A 313 -12.95 11.94 7.30
C PHE A 313 -14.06 12.94 6.92
N ILE A 314 -13.71 14.21 6.72
CA ILE A 314 -14.66 15.24 6.29
C ILE A 314 -15.24 14.90 4.91
N ILE A 315 -14.42 14.42 3.98
CA ILE A 315 -14.83 13.99 2.64
C ILE A 315 -15.84 12.84 2.72
N GLY A 316 -15.58 11.85 3.57
CA GLY A 316 -16.48 10.70 3.73
C GLY A 316 -17.86 11.11 4.28
N PHE A 317 -17.91 11.93 5.32
CA PHE A 317 -19.17 12.48 5.85
C PHE A 317 -19.85 13.44 4.84
N GLY A 318 -19.10 14.26 4.13
CA GLY A 318 -19.60 15.09 3.04
C GLY A 318 -20.21 14.27 1.91
N ALA A 319 -19.62 13.12 1.58
CA ALA A 319 -20.18 12.20 0.60
C ALA A 319 -21.51 11.58 1.08
N ILE A 320 -21.65 11.24 2.37
CA ILE A 320 -22.94 10.79 2.92
C ILE A 320 -24.03 11.86 2.64
N MET A 321 -23.76 13.12 2.96
CA MET A 321 -24.74 14.20 2.83
C MET A 321 -25.06 14.55 1.38
N LEU A 322 -24.04 14.79 0.56
CA LEU A 322 -24.21 15.40 -0.76
C LEU A 322 -24.37 14.39 -1.88
N VAL A 323 -23.84 13.17 -1.70
CA VAL A 323 -23.87 12.10 -2.70
C VAL A 323 -24.88 11.03 -2.30
N GLY A 324 -24.90 10.63 -1.02
CA GLY A 324 -25.78 9.57 -0.52
C GLY A 324 -27.28 9.88 -0.65
N ALA A 325 -27.66 11.15 -0.59
CA ALA A 325 -29.04 11.60 -0.77
C ALA A 325 -29.44 11.82 -2.23
N ASN A 326 -28.47 12.02 -3.15
CA ASN A 326 -28.75 12.46 -4.51
C ASN A 326 -28.92 11.26 -5.47
N PRO A 327 -30.11 11.09 -6.11
CA PRO A 327 -30.34 10.03 -7.08
C PRO A 327 -29.44 10.07 -8.31
N GLU A 328 -28.88 11.24 -8.66
CA GLU A 328 -27.99 11.43 -9.81
C GLU A 328 -26.73 10.53 -9.75
N TYR A 329 -26.29 10.21 -8.53
CA TYR A 329 -25.09 9.39 -8.30
C TYR A 329 -25.44 7.91 -8.06
N LYS A 330 -26.70 7.51 -8.20
CA LYS A 330 -27.17 6.16 -7.93
C LYS A 330 -27.68 5.47 -9.19
N ASP A 331 -27.50 4.17 -9.25
CA ASP A 331 -28.11 3.30 -10.26
C ASP A 331 -29.60 3.04 -9.95
N ALA A 332 -30.28 2.33 -10.85
CA ALA A 332 -31.68 1.97 -10.70
C ALA A 332 -31.99 1.11 -9.45
N ALA A 333 -30.98 0.43 -8.91
CA ALA A 333 -31.07 -0.36 -7.67
C ALA A 333 -30.78 0.47 -6.40
N GLY A 334 -30.43 1.75 -6.56
CA GLY A 334 -30.11 2.64 -5.45
C GLY A 334 -28.65 2.56 -4.95
N HIS A 335 -27.78 1.79 -5.62
CA HIS A 335 -26.37 1.72 -5.29
C HIS A 335 -25.59 2.88 -5.96
N LEU A 336 -24.46 3.23 -5.36
CA LEU A 336 -23.59 4.26 -5.91
C LEU A 336 -22.96 3.80 -7.24
N ILE A 337 -23.08 4.61 -8.29
CA ILE A 337 -22.52 4.32 -9.61
C ILE A 337 -21.00 4.12 -9.50
N GLY A 338 -20.49 3.00 -10.00
CA GLY A 338 -19.08 2.60 -9.87
C GLY A 338 -18.70 2.04 -8.50
N GLY A 339 -19.68 1.85 -7.60
CA GLY A 339 -19.50 1.29 -6.25
C GLY A 339 -19.02 2.32 -5.21
N ASN A 340 -19.01 1.91 -3.95
CA ASN A 340 -18.74 2.81 -2.81
C ASN A 340 -17.33 3.43 -2.84
N ASN A 341 -16.35 2.78 -3.47
CA ASN A 341 -15.01 3.36 -3.66
C ASN A 341 -15.02 4.67 -4.47
N MET A 342 -16.09 4.95 -5.21
CA MET A 342 -16.23 6.18 -6.00
C MET A 342 -16.91 7.34 -5.23
N ALA A 343 -17.25 7.16 -3.95
CA ALA A 343 -17.92 8.18 -3.13
C ALA A 343 -17.19 9.53 -3.13
N ALA A 344 -15.85 9.53 -2.94
CA ALA A 344 -15.05 10.74 -2.99
C ALA A 344 -15.01 11.39 -4.38
N VAL A 345 -15.06 10.58 -5.45
CA VAL A 345 -15.07 11.06 -6.84
C VAL A 345 -16.40 11.74 -7.17
N HIS A 346 -17.52 11.15 -6.77
CA HIS A 346 -18.83 11.79 -6.90
C HIS A 346 -18.95 13.05 -6.05
N LEU A 347 -18.39 13.05 -4.84
CA LEU A 347 -18.34 14.26 -4.02
C LEU A 347 -17.56 15.39 -4.73
N ALA A 348 -16.45 15.07 -5.40
CA ALA A 348 -15.72 16.07 -6.18
C ALA A 348 -16.60 16.71 -7.26
N ASN A 349 -17.45 15.93 -7.94
CA ASN A 349 -18.44 16.47 -8.87
C ASN A 349 -19.48 17.35 -8.17
N ALA A 350 -20.02 16.90 -7.04
CA ALA A 350 -21.05 17.63 -6.28
C ALA A 350 -20.56 19.00 -5.78
N VAL A 351 -19.29 19.13 -5.39
CA VAL A 351 -18.76 20.37 -4.81
C VAL A 351 -18.02 21.28 -5.80
N GLY A 352 -17.54 20.73 -6.92
CA GLY A 352 -16.69 21.46 -7.87
C GLY A 352 -17.05 21.27 -9.35
N GLY A 353 -18.11 20.52 -9.63
CA GLY A 353 -18.58 20.26 -10.99
C GLY A 353 -17.63 19.39 -11.82
N ASN A 354 -17.89 19.34 -13.13
CA ASN A 354 -17.20 18.44 -14.06
C ASN A 354 -15.70 18.70 -14.20
N LEU A 355 -15.25 19.96 -14.14
CA LEU A 355 -13.83 20.28 -14.23
C LEU A 355 -13.05 19.74 -13.02
N PHE A 356 -13.62 19.92 -11.83
CA PHE A 356 -13.01 19.44 -10.61
C PHE A 356 -13.08 17.91 -10.48
N LEU A 357 -14.16 17.30 -10.97
CA LEU A 357 -14.25 15.84 -11.15
C LEU A 357 -13.08 15.31 -11.97
N GLY A 358 -12.82 15.93 -13.13
CA GLY A 358 -11.70 15.54 -14.00
C GLY A 358 -10.34 15.73 -13.33
N PHE A 359 -10.15 16.83 -12.62
CA PHE A 359 -8.93 17.11 -11.85
C PHE A 359 -8.68 16.05 -10.75
N ILE A 360 -9.65 15.82 -9.88
CA ILE A 360 -9.53 14.84 -8.78
C ILE A 360 -9.35 13.41 -9.31
N SER A 361 -10.06 13.05 -10.36
CA SER A 361 -9.92 11.74 -11.00
C SER A 361 -8.52 11.55 -11.59
N ALA A 362 -7.96 12.57 -12.22
CA ALA A 362 -6.60 12.54 -12.75
C ALA A 362 -5.55 12.45 -11.64
N VAL A 363 -5.74 13.20 -10.54
CA VAL A 363 -4.86 13.13 -9.36
C VAL A 363 -4.94 11.77 -8.68
N ALA A 364 -6.14 11.21 -8.52
CA ALA A 364 -6.34 9.86 -7.97
C ALA A 364 -5.67 8.80 -8.86
N PHE A 365 -5.84 8.89 -10.18
CA PHE A 365 -5.20 7.99 -11.12
C PHE A 365 -3.67 8.10 -11.12
N ALA A 366 -3.12 9.32 -11.15
CA ALA A 366 -1.69 9.55 -11.01
C ALA A 366 -1.15 9.01 -9.67
N THR A 367 -1.96 9.11 -8.61
CA THR A 367 -1.67 8.53 -7.30
C THR A 367 -1.53 7.00 -7.40
N ILE A 368 -2.46 6.34 -8.06
CA ILE A 368 -2.43 4.89 -8.26
C ILE A 368 -1.20 4.49 -9.05
N LEU A 369 -0.96 5.12 -10.21
CA LEU A 369 0.20 4.81 -11.07
C LEU A 369 1.53 4.96 -10.32
N ALA A 370 1.68 6.01 -9.52
CA ALA A 370 2.91 6.27 -8.79
C ALA A 370 3.14 5.27 -7.65
N VAL A 371 2.09 4.85 -6.92
CA VAL A 371 2.18 3.81 -5.88
C VAL A 371 2.49 2.46 -6.50
N VAL A 372 1.84 2.12 -7.59
CA VAL A 372 2.12 0.90 -8.37
C VAL A 372 3.57 0.87 -8.84
N ALA A 373 4.10 2.01 -9.29
CA ALA A 373 5.51 2.10 -9.67
C ALA A 373 6.46 1.80 -8.50
N GLY A 374 6.19 2.37 -7.33
CA GLY A 374 6.96 2.11 -6.11
C GLY A 374 6.91 0.64 -5.67
N LEU A 375 5.71 0.06 -5.65
CA LEU A 375 5.49 -1.36 -5.32
C LEU A 375 6.21 -2.29 -6.29
N THR A 376 6.03 -2.06 -7.58
CA THR A 376 6.63 -2.88 -8.63
C THR A 376 8.15 -2.77 -8.62
N LEU A 377 8.70 -1.58 -8.38
CA LEU A 377 10.14 -1.37 -8.23
C LEU A 377 10.68 -2.11 -7.00
N ALA A 378 9.96 -2.09 -5.87
CA ALA A 378 10.34 -2.83 -4.67
C ALA A 378 10.34 -4.35 -4.91
N GLY A 379 9.30 -4.88 -5.57
CA GLY A 379 9.25 -6.29 -5.97
C GLY A 379 10.36 -6.66 -6.97
N ALA A 380 10.61 -5.80 -7.96
CA ALA A 380 11.69 -6.00 -8.92
C ALA A 380 13.07 -5.97 -8.27
N SER A 381 13.28 -5.09 -7.27
CA SER A 381 14.53 -5.04 -6.49
C SER A 381 14.73 -6.30 -5.65
N ALA A 382 13.66 -6.80 -5.03
CA ALA A 382 13.72 -8.06 -4.27
C ALA A 382 14.15 -9.25 -5.16
N VAL A 383 13.68 -9.30 -6.41
CA VAL A 383 14.09 -10.36 -7.35
C VAL A 383 15.49 -10.10 -7.92
N SER A 384 15.76 -8.90 -8.41
CA SER A 384 17.01 -8.62 -9.14
C SER A 384 18.20 -8.43 -8.20
N HIS A 385 18.03 -7.64 -7.16
CA HIS A 385 19.10 -7.36 -6.20
C HIS A 385 19.23 -8.47 -5.16
N ASP A 386 18.13 -8.79 -4.43
CA ASP A 386 18.22 -9.74 -3.32
C ASP A 386 18.40 -11.18 -3.79
N LEU A 387 17.60 -11.67 -4.74
CA LEU A 387 17.69 -13.05 -5.20
C LEU A 387 18.76 -13.23 -6.28
N TYR A 388 18.65 -12.52 -7.41
CA TYR A 388 19.52 -12.78 -8.55
C TYR A 388 20.97 -12.42 -8.25
N ALA A 389 21.27 -11.17 -7.90
CA ALA A 389 22.65 -10.70 -7.77
C ALA A 389 23.35 -11.21 -6.50
N ASN A 390 22.62 -11.43 -5.39
CA ASN A 390 23.21 -11.79 -4.11
C ASN A 390 23.06 -13.27 -3.72
N VAL A 391 22.10 -14.01 -4.32
CA VAL A 391 21.90 -15.44 -4.00
C VAL A 391 22.26 -16.33 -5.18
N PHE A 392 21.66 -16.11 -6.37
CA PHE A 392 21.80 -17.03 -7.49
C PHE A 392 23.07 -16.79 -8.31
N LYS A 393 23.43 -15.55 -8.59
CA LYS A 393 24.59 -15.20 -9.43
C LYS A 393 25.46 -14.15 -8.73
N LYS A 394 26.26 -14.57 -7.76
CA LYS A 394 27.22 -13.70 -7.11
C LYS A 394 28.20 -13.10 -8.13
N GLY A 395 28.30 -11.77 -8.17
CA GLY A 395 29.10 -11.07 -9.16
C GLY A 395 28.38 -10.74 -10.47
N ALA A 396 27.03 -10.76 -10.46
CA ALA A 396 26.24 -10.26 -11.58
C ALA A 396 26.62 -8.81 -11.92
N THR A 397 26.71 -8.51 -13.21
CA THR A 397 26.98 -7.16 -13.69
C THR A 397 25.78 -6.25 -13.47
N GLU A 398 26.00 -4.95 -13.34
CA GLU A 398 24.95 -3.95 -13.21
C GLU A 398 23.89 -4.05 -14.34
N ARG A 399 24.35 -4.33 -15.56
CA ARG A 399 23.47 -4.50 -16.73
C ARG A 399 22.57 -5.74 -16.61
N GLU A 400 23.09 -6.83 -16.08
CA GLU A 400 22.33 -8.07 -15.86
C GLU A 400 21.29 -7.86 -14.76
N GLU A 401 21.66 -7.25 -13.65
CA GLU A 401 20.75 -6.94 -12.55
C GLU A 401 19.59 -6.04 -13.01
N LEU A 402 19.88 -4.96 -13.77
CA LEU A 402 18.84 -4.10 -14.33
C LEU A 402 17.97 -4.80 -15.37
N ARG A 403 18.52 -5.75 -16.15
CA ARG A 403 17.72 -6.55 -17.09
C ARG A 403 16.74 -7.45 -16.33
N VAL A 404 17.20 -8.15 -15.30
CA VAL A 404 16.33 -8.98 -14.45
C VAL A 404 15.27 -8.14 -13.79
N SER A 405 15.60 -6.95 -13.28
CA SER A 405 14.64 -6.01 -12.71
C SER A 405 13.52 -5.67 -13.72
N LYS A 406 13.87 -5.32 -14.96
CA LYS A 406 12.89 -4.98 -16.01
C LYS A 406 11.99 -6.16 -16.39
N ILE A 407 12.54 -7.37 -16.46
CA ILE A 407 11.74 -8.59 -16.72
C ILE A 407 10.76 -8.83 -15.56
N THR A 408 11.22 -8.67 -14.32
CA THR A 408 10.37 -8.82 -13.14
C THR A 408 9.22 -7.81 -13.13
N VAL A 409 9.47 -6.56 -13.54
CA VAL A 409 8.41 -5.55 -13.70
C VAL A 409 7.31 -6.03 -14.65
N LEU A 410 7.66 -6.62 -15.78
CA LEU A 410 6.69 -7.16 -16.72
C LEU A 410 5.88 -8.32 -16.12
N ILE A 411 6.56 -9.24 -15.44
CA ILE A 411 5.90 -10.39 -14.77
C ILE A 411 4.92 -9.89 -13.69
N LEU A 412 5.37 -8.97 -12.84
CA LEU A 412 4.52 -8.38 -11.79
C LEU A 412 3.33 -7.60 -12.38
N GLY A 413 3.53 -6.93 -13.52
CA GLY A 413 2.46 -6.25 -14.22
C GLY A 413 1.37 -7.21 -14.73
N VAL A 414 1.77 -8.32 -15.33
CA VAL A 414 0.81 -9.36 -15.77
C VAL A 414 0.08 -9.98 -14.57
N ILE A 415 0.79 -10.30 -13.49
CA ILE A 415 0.19 -10.81 -12.25
C ILE A 415 -0.82 -9.79 -11.69
N ALA A 416 -0.46 -8.51 -11.64
CA ALA A 416 -1.35 -7.46 -11.15
C ALA A 416 -2.64 -7.34 -11.97
N ILE A 417 -2.57 -7.45 -13.31
CA ILE A 417 -3.75 -7.47 -14.18
C ILE A 417 -4.65 -8.66 -13.83
N ILE A 418 -4.11 -9.87 -13.77
CA ILE A 418 -4.88 -11.09 -13.48
C ILE A 418 -5.55 -10.97 -12.11
N LEU A 419 -4.80 -10.58 -11.09
CA LEU A 419 -5.33 -10.43 -9.73
C LEU A 419 -6.33 -9.28 -9.64
N GLY A 420 -6.11 -8.16 -10.33
CA GLY A 420 -7.06 -7.05 -10.40
C GLY A 420 -8.42 -7.46 -10.97
N VAL A 421 -8.44 -8.37 -11.94
CA VAL A 421 -9.69 -8.94 -12.49
C VAL A 421 -10.35 -9.89 -11.49
N LEU A 422 -9.58 -10.77 -10.83
CA LEU A 422 -10.13 -11.75 -9.88
C LEU A 422 -10.73 -11.10 -8.62
N PHE A 423 -10.22 -9.95 -8.20
CA PHE A 423 -10.61 -9.25 -6.98
C PHE A 423 -11.43 -7.98 -7.25
N GLU A 424 -12.07 -7.86 -8.39
CA GLU A 424 -12.83 -6.69 -8.86
C GLU A 424 -13.76 -6.07 -7.80
N ASN A 425 -14.42 -6.92 -6.99
CA ASN A 425 -15.47 -6.50 -6.07
C ASN A 425 -15.00 -6.28 -4.62
N GLN A 426 -13.70 -6.09 -4.39
CA GLN A 426 -13.18 -5.89 -3.05
C GLN A 426 -12.97 -4.41 -2.70
N ASN A 427 -13.15 -4.07 -1.41
CA ASN A 427 -12.79 -2.73 -0.92
C ASN A 427 -11.27 -2.53 -0.95
N ILE A 428 -10.85 -1.37 -1.48
CA ILE A 428 -9.44 -1.07 -1.71
C ILE A 428 -8.67 -0.97 -0.37
N ALA A 429 -9.24 -0.32 0.66
CA ALA A 429 -8.56 -0.19 1.96
C ALA A 429 -8.45 -1.54 2.67
N PHE A 430 -9.46 -2.40 2.57
CA PHE A 430 -9.45 -3.76 3.11
C PHE A 430 -8.33 -4.59 2.49
N MET A 431 -8.20 -4.59 1.16
CA MET A 431 -7.14 -5.34 0.46
C MET A 431 -5.73 -4.87 0.85
N VAL A 432 -5.56 -3.56 1.01
CA VAL A 432 -4.30 -3.00 1.51
C VAL A 432 -4.06 -3.42 2.96
N GLY A 433 -5.09 -3.47 3.80
CA GLY A 433 -5.01 -3.96 5.18
C GLY A 433 -4.47 -5.41 5.27
N LEU A 434 -4.85 -6.28 4.33
CA LEU A 434 -4.29 -7.64 4.24
C LEU A 434 -2.79 -7.63 3.88
N ALA A 435 -2.37 -6.79 2.95
CA ALA A 435 -0.95 -6.63 2.61
C ALA A 435 -0.13 -6.15 3.82
N PHE A 436 -0.69 -5.23 4.63
CA PHE A 436 -0.07 -4.78 5.88
C PHE A 436 0.01 -5.89 6.92
N ALA A 437 -1.00 -6.76 7.04
CA ALA A 437 -0.97 -7.91 7.93
C ALA A 437 0.19 -8.87 7.57
N ILE A 438 0.44 -9.12 6.28
CA ILE A 438 1.60 -9.91 5.83
C ILE A 438 2.92 -9.19 6.19
N ALA A 439 3.04 -7.91 5.90
CA ALA A 439 4.24 -7.12 6.22
C ALA A 439 4.54 -7.11 7.73
N ALA A 440 3.50 -7.00 8.56
CA ALA A 440 3.59 -7.05 10.02
C ALA A 440 4.02 -8.43 10.54
N SER A 441 3.71 -9.50 9.82
CA SER A 441 3.94 -10.89 10.25
C SER A 441 5.25 -11.50 9.75
N CYS A 442 5.87 -10.90 8.70
CA CYS A 442 7.11 -11.41 8.12
C CYS A 442 8.23 -10.36 8.19
N ASN A 443 8.08 -9.25 7.47
CA ASN A 443 9.15 -8.27 7.29
C ASN A 443 9.46 -7.50 8.59
N PHE A 444 8.44 -7.00 9.27
CA PHE A 444 8.60 -6.16 10.46
C PHE A 444 9.32 -6.88 11.62
N PRO A 445 8.95 -8.12 12.03
CA PRO A 445 9.64 -8.81 13.10
C PRO A 445 11.13 -9.02 12.82
N ILE A 446 11.46 -9.37 11.57
CA ILE A 446 12.85 -9.60 11.16
C ILE A 446 13.65 -8.30 11.21
N ILE A 447 13.13 -7.21 10.65
CA ILE A 447 13.80 -5.90 10.66
C ILE A 447 14.01 -5.44 12.09
N LEU A 448 12.96 -5.41 12.90
CA LEU A 448 13.02 -4.94 14.28
C LEU A 448 14.04 -5.73 15.10
N LEU A 449 13.91 -7.05 15.11
CA LEU A 449 14.74 -7.90 15.96
C LEU A 449 16.20 -7.97 15.45
N SER A 450 16.44 -7.83 14.14
CA SER A 450 17.81 -7.75 13.61
C SER A 450 18.58 -6.54 14.14
N MET A 451 17.90 -5.42 14.37
CA MET A 451 18.50 -4.18 14.84
C MET A 451 18.56 -4.04 16.38
N TYR A 452 17.65 -4.71 17.11
CA TYR A 452 17.50 -4.46 18.54
C TYR A 452 17.76 -5.67 19.43
N TRP A 453 17.67 -6.90 18.91
CA TRP A 453 17.80 -8.08 19.74
C TRP A 453 19.11 -8.82 19.48
N SER A 454 20.01 -8.77 20.47
CA SER A 454 21.35 -9.36 20.38
C SER A 454 21.37 -10.87 20.21
N LYS A 455 20.33 -11.57 20.71
CA LYS A 455 20.25 -13.03 20.65
C LYS A 455 19.66 -13.58 19.35
N LEU A 456 19.20 -12.71 18.43
CA LEU A 456 18.69 -13.14 17.14
C LEU A 456 19.76 -13.89 16.35
N THR A 457 19.38 -15.05 15.79
CA THR A 457 20.20 -15.84 14.88
C THR A 457 19.51 -16.02 13.53
N THR A 458 20.29 -16.41 12.51
CA THR A 458 19.74 -16.73 11.18
C THR A 458 18.68 -17.81 11.27
N ARG A 459 18.90 -18.87 12.08
CA ARG A 459 17.92 -19.93 12.28
C ARG A 459 16.59 -19.40 12.83
N GLY A 460 16.66 -18.54 13.86
CA GLY A 460 15.47 -17.93 14.44
C GLY A 460 14.74 -17.03 13.47
N ALA A 461 15.46 -16.13 12.79
CA ALA A 461 14.87 -15.23 11.79
C ALA A 461 14.18 -15.98 10.65
N MET A 462 14.82 -17.08 10.15
CA MET A 462 14.26 -17.91 9.08
C MET A 462 13.00 -18.66 9.53
N MET A 463 13.09 -19.41 10.63
CA MET A 463 11.97 -20.24 11.08
C MET A 463 10.78 -19.37 11.50
N GLY A 464 11.01 -18.33 12.31
CA GLY A 464 9.93 -17.45 12.74
C GLY A 464 9.35 -16.62 11.60
N GLY A 465 10.19 -16.11 10.70
CA GLY A 465 9.74 -15.33 9.55
C GLY A 465 8.89 -16.16 8.57
N TRP A 466 9.30 -17.41 8.25
CA TRP A 466 8.49 -18.31 7.43
C TRP A 466 7.21 -18.74 8.13
N LEU A 467 7.25 -19.05 9.42
CA LEU A 467 6.05 -19.35 10.20
C LEU A 467 5.07 -18.19 10.18
N GLY A 468 5.55 -16.96 10.38
CA GLY A 468 4.72 -15.75 10.32
C GLY A 468 4.09 -15.55 8.93
N LEU A 469 4.89 -15.65 7.87
CA LEU A 469 4.42 -15.51 6.49
C LEU A 469 3.38 -16.57 6.12
N ILE A 470 3.70 -17.83 6.36
CA ILE A 470 2.81 -18.96 6.04
C ILE A 470 1.52 -18.87 6.84
N THR A 471 1.60 -18.60 8.16
CA THR A 471 0.41 -18.44 9.00
C THR A 471 -0.47 -17.30 8.50
N ALA A 472 0.11 -16.15 8.17
CA ALA A 472 -0.66 -15.01 7.66
C ALA A 472 -1.37 -15.34 6.35
N VAL A 473 -0.67 -15.95 5.38
CA VAL A 473 -1.24 -16.34 4.07
C VAL A 473 -2.31 -17.41 4.23
N VAL A 474 -2.05 -18.46 5.03
CA VAL A 474 -3.01 -19.56 5.24
C VAL A 474 -4.28 -19.03 5.93
N LEU A 475 -4.15 -18.27 7.01
CA LEU A 475 -5.32 -17.73 7.71
C LEU A 475 -6.11 -16.74 6.84
N MET A 476 -5.44 -15.97 6.01
CA MET A 476 -6.09 -15.09 5.03
C MET A 476 -6.90 -15.88 4.00
N ILE A 477 -6.35 -16.99 3.46
CA ILE A 477 -7.05 -17.85 2.51
C ILE A 477 -8.25 -18.54 3.16
N LEU A 478 -8.10 -19.04 4.39
CA LEU A 478 -9.16 -19.72 5.14
C LEU A 478 -10.20 -18.76 5.76
N GLY A 479 -9.97 -17.45 5.65
CA GLY A 479 -10.83 -16.41 6.18
C GLY A 479 -12.06 -16.13 5.32
N PRO A 480 -13.00 -15.32 5.83
CA PRO A 480 -14.29 -15.06 5.19
C PRO A 480 -14.16 -14.53 3.76
N THR A 481 -13.24 -13.62 3.51
CA THR A 481 -13.11 -12.96 2.20
C THR A 481 -12.70 -13.94 1.10
N ILE A 482 -11.64 -14.73 1.28
CA ILE A 482 -11.18 -15.63 0.22
C ILE A 482 -11.98 -16.92 0.24
N TRP A 483 -12.12 -17.58 1.39
CA TRP A 483 -12.76 -18.88 1.49
C TRP A 483 -14.25 -18.85 1.15
N VAL A 484 -14.98 -17.84 1.64
CA VAL A 484 -16.43 -17.71 1.41
C VAL A 484 -16.73 -16.88 0.19
N GLN A 485 -16.26 -15.62 0.12
CA GLN A 485 -16.70 -14.69 -0.92
C GLN A 485 -16.12 -15.01 -2.31
N ILE A 486 -14.84 -15.47 -2.38
CA ILE A 486 -14.18 -15.73 -3.65
C ILE A 486 -14.29 -17.20 -4.05
N LEU A 487 -14.06 -18.14 -3.12
CA LEU A 487 -14.10 -19.56 -3.40
C LEU A 487 -15.50 -20.18 -3.29
N GLY A 488 -16.48 -19.44 -2.76
CA GLY A 488 -17.90 -19.86 -2.74
C GLY A 488 -18.27 -20.89 -1.68
N HIS A 489 -17.45 -21.08 -0.63
CA HIS A 489 -17.79 -21.97 0.48
C HIS A 489 -18.81 -21.35 1.42
N GLU A 490 -19.64 -22.16 2.07
CA GLU A 490 -20.71 -21.67 2.95
C GLU A 490 -20.21 -21.01 4.23
N LYS A 491 -19.09 -21.46 4.78
CA LYS A 491 -18.54 -20.98 6.05
C LYS A 491 -17.02 -20.93 6.05
N ALA A 492 -16.46 -19.85 6.61
CA ALA A 492 -15.04 -19.72 6.77
C ALA A 492 -14.50 -20.72 7.81
N ILE A 493 -13.31 -21.30 7.53
CA ILE A 493 -12.60 -22.17 8.47
C ILE A 493 -11.98 -21.30 9.57
N PHE A 494 -11.36 -20.16 9.19
CA PHE A 494 -10.87 -19.16 10.10
C PHE A 494 -11.94 -18.05 10.23
N PRO A 495 -12.50 -17.82 11.44
CA PRO A 495 -13.70 -16.99 11.58
C PRO A 495 -13.44 -15.47 11.49
N TYR A 496 -12.16 -15.06 11.53
CA TYR A 496 -11.78 -13.64 11.54
C TYR A 496 -11.32 -13.16 10.17
N GLU A 497 -11.57 -11.89 9.87
CA GLU A 497 -11.17 -11.29 8.60
C GLU A 497 -9.67 -10.98 8.54
N TYR A 498 -9.05 -10.69 9.70
CA TYR A 498 -7.67 -10.23 9.78
C TYR A 498 -6.79 -11.23 10.54
N PRO A 499 -5.72 -11.75 9.92
CA PRO A 499 -4.85 -12.77 10.53
C PRO A 499 -3.78 -12.19 11.47
N ALA A 500 -3.54 -10.87 11.46
CA ALA A 500 -2.33 -10.26 11.99
C ALA A 500 -2.05 -10.58 13.47
N LEU A 501 -3.07 -10.56 14.35
CA LEU A 501 -2.89 -10.90 15.76
C LEU A 501 -2.24 -12.28 15.95
N PHE A 502 -2.69 -13.26 15.19
CA PHE A 502 -2.20 -14.65 15.28
C PHE A 502 -0.85 -14.80 14.58
N SER A 503 -0.73 -14.30 13.38
CA SER A 503 0.48 -14.45 12.56
C SER A 503 1.68 -13.66 13.08
N ILE A 504 1.47 -12.45 13.63
CA ILE A 504 2.53 -11.68 14.31
C ILE A 504 3.01 -12.43 15.55
N SER A 505 2.07 -12.95 16.36
CA SER A 505 2.40 -13.72 17.57
C SER A 505 3.21 -14.97 17.23
N VAL A 506 2.80 -15.72 16.21
CA VAL A 506 3.54 -16.90 15.72
C VAL A 506 4.94 -16.52 15.23
N ALA A 507 5.07 -15.40 14.50
CA ALA A 507 6.37 -14.91 14.02
C ALA A 507 7.33 -14.58 15.18
N PHE A 508 6.90 -13.73 16.13
CA PHE A 508 7.76 -13.35 17.25
C PHE A 508 8.10 -14.51 18.17
N LEU A 509 7.14 -15.37 18.49
CA LEU A 509 7.38 -16.59 19.30
C LEU A 509 8.31 -17.54 18.58
N GLY A 510 8.13 -17.75 17.28
CA GLY A 510 8.99 -18.57 16.46
C GLY A 510 10.42 -18.03 16.41
N ILE A 511 10.60 -16.73 16.13
CA ILE A 511 11.92 -16.10 16.13
C ILE A 511 12.59 -16.25 17.49
N TRP A 512 11.87 -15.98 18.58
CA TRP A 512 12.38 -16.13 19.93
C TRP A 512 12.80 -17.57 20.23
N PHE A 513 11.93 -18.55 20.01
CA PHE A 513 12.17 -19.94 20.34
C PHE A 513 13.35 -20.51 19.57
N PHE A 514 13.37 -20.35 18.24
CA PHE A 514 14.44 -20.91 17.40
C PHE A 514 15.77 -20.16 17.55
N SER A 515 15.79 -18.91 17.94
CA SER A 515 17.03 -18.20 18.29
C SER A 515 17.54 -18.60 19.67
N ALA A 516 16.67 -18.75 20.67
CA ALA A 516 17.04 -19.14 22.02
C ALA A 516 17.59 -20.58 22.09
N THR A 517 17.07 -21.47 21.26
CA THR A 517 17.51 -22.88 21.16
C THR A 517 18.66 -23.11 20.17
N ASP A 518 19.18 -22.06 19.54
CA ASP A 518 20.28 -22.17 18.59
C ASP A 518 21.64 -22.14 19.31
N ASN A 519 22.22 -23.32 19.50
CA ASN A 519 23.54 -23.51 20.12
C ASN A 519 24.66 -23.71 19.08
N SER A 520 24.42 -23.40 17.81
CA SER A 520 25.42 -23.54 16.75
C SER A 520 26.56 -22.52 16.92
N ALA A 521 27.76 -22.88 16.47
CA ALA A 521 28.91 -21.97 16.42
C ALA A 521 28.63 -20.71 15.60
N GLU A 522 27.81 -20.85 14.58
CA GLU A 522 27.37 -19.75 13.73
C GLU A 522 26.44 -18.78 14.49
N GLY A 523 25.45 -19.30 15.21
CA GLY A 523 24.58 -18.47 16.06
C GLY A 523 25.37 -17.75 17.15
N ALA A 524 26.42 -18.34 17.70
CA ALA A 524 27.33 -17.70 18.63
C ALA A 524 28.06 -16.51 17.97
N ARG A 525 28.63 -16.71 16.77
CA ARG A 525 29.28 -15.67 15.99
C ARG A 525 28.33 -14.50 15.63
N GLU A 526 27.13 -14.81 15.22
CA GLU A 526 26.12 -13.81 14.88
C GLU A 526 25.75 -12.93 16.10
N ARG A 527 25.72 -13.49 17.30
CA ARG A 527 25.47 -12.74 18.55
C ARG A 527 26.65 -11.81 18.90
N GLU A 528 27.88 -12.24 18.68
CA GLU A 528 29.09 -11.41 18.90
C GLU A 528 29.12 -10.19 17.97
N LEU A 529 28.71 -10.34 16.72
CA LEU A 529 28.67 -9.26 15.73
C LEU A 529 27.59 -8.20 16.04
N PHE A 530 26.66 -8.47 16.95
CA PHE A 530 25.56 -7.54 17.27
C PHE A 530 26.07 -6.18 17.77
N ARG A 531 27.09 -6.16 18.62
CA ARG A 531 27.60 -4.90 19.20
C ARG A 531 28.14 -3.95 18.12
N ALA A 532 28.87 -4.47 17.15
CA ALA A 532 29.39 -3.68 16.03
C ALA A 532 28.25 -3.15 15.14
N GLN A 533 27.27 -3.99 14.82
CA GLN A 533 26.05 -3.59 14.10
C GLN A 533 25.27 -2.51 14.86
N PHE A 534 25.09 -2.69 16.16
CA PHE A 534 24.34 -1.74 16.99
C PHE A 534 25.01 -0.37 17.02
N ILE A 535 26.33 -0.29 17.24
CA ILE A 535 27.09 0.97 17.21
C ILE A 535 26.91 1.64 15.85
N ARG A 536 27.13 0.91 14.74
CA ARG A 536 26.95 1.46 13.40
C ARG A 536 25.52 1.97 13.17
N SER A 537 24.52 1.23 13.61
CA SER A 537 23.11 1.63 13.47
C SER A 537 22.80 2.96 14.14
N GLN A 538 23.44 3.24 15.29
CA GLN A 538 23.24 4.47 16.05
C GLN A 538 24.05 5.66 15.53
N THR A 539 25.29 5.41 15.13
CA THR A 539 26.29 6.47 14.84
C THR A 539 26.55 6.69 13.36
N GLY A 540 26.21 5.71 12.51
CA GLY A 540 26.62 5.70 11.11
C GLY A 540 28.12 5.51 10.90
N PHE A 541 28.91 5.18 11.94
CA PHE A 541 30.35 4.99 11.84
C PHE A 541 30.68 3.84 10.89
N GLY A 542 31.62 4.05 9.96
CA GLY A 542 32.04 3.04 8.98
C GLY A 542 31.12 2.90 7.75
N ILE A 543 30.16 3.80 7.52
CA ILE A 543 29.29 3.76 6.32
C ILE A 543 30.11 3.83 5.02
N GLU A 544 31.16 4.64 4.98
CA GLU A 544 32.01 4.80 3.78
C GLU A 544 32.78 3.51 3.43
N GLN A 545 33.21 2.76 4.43
CA GLN A 545 33.91 1.48 4.24
C GLN A 545 32.96 0.37 3.75
N GLY A 546 31.66 0.42 4.11
CA GLY A 546 30.64 -0.54 3.66
C GLY A 546 30.09 -0.29 2.26
N ARG A 547 30.38 0.87 1.64
CA ARG A 547 30.00 1.16 0.24
C ARG A 547 30.93 0.48 -0.79
N ALA A 548 32.05 -0.06 -0.35
CA ALA A 548 33.07 -0.69 -1.20
C ALA A 548 32.94 -2.23 -1.34
N HIS A 549 31.96 -2.88 -0.70
CA HIS A 549 31.74 -4.33 -0.76
C HIS A 549 30.39 -4.69 -1.38
#